data_a97f04fa0356b51be1b746ec0ebbd623
#
_entry.id   a97f04fa0356b51be1b746ec0ebbd623
#
_cell.length_a   1.000
_cell.length_b   1.000
_cell.length_c   1.000
_cell.angle_alpha   90.00
_cell.angle_beta   90.00
_cell.angle_gamma   90.00
#
_symmetry.space_group_name_H-M   'P 1'
#
loop_
_entity.id
_entity.type
_entity.pdbx_description
1 polymer ?
#
loop_
_entity_poly.entity_id
_entity_poly.type
_entity_poly.pdbx_seq_one_letter_code
_entity_poly.pdbx_strand_id
1 'polypeptide(L)'
;VVTAEDGSTSTYNIVVTRRAEDDPENADKQDNWKKFDINGTEWTMVNDIPEDVVPEGFEHSKTVIDGLEYNTLHGTFGDITLVYLQSESGNGLFVYDAAQNAAYEFVRINSESHFIVVLLPKVDDVPEGYNEISLSIEGKGVATAYQTKVEKTDDQTKDFYLVYAMNDNGESGWYTYDSVDGTYMRTELSTPTVAQEENDTTKSELVPGIANKYLVLAAILVLIIIILLLLLIVSAVKNRKYKAMDYHDDDDDVDDAA
;
A
#
# COMPACT_ATOMS: atom_id res chain seq x y z
N VAL A 1 25.07 -48.54 -3.72
CA VAL A 1 25.08 -49.66 -4.67
C VAL A 1 24.04 -50.66 -4.19
N VAL A 2 23.11 -51.00 -5.05
CA VAL A 2 22.14 -52.04 -4.79
C VAL A 2 22.49 -53.23 -5.71
N THR A 3 22.62 -54.38 -5.10
CA THR A 3 22.94 -55.62 -5.84
C THR A 3 21.68 -56.50 -5.94
N ALA A 4 21.30 -56.86 -7.15
CA ALA A 4 20.18 -57.75 -7.40
C ALA A 4 20.60 -59.21 -7.16
N GLU A 5 19.62 -60.12 -7.05
CA GLU A 5 19.82 -61.56 -6.78
C GLU A 5 20.60 -62.26 -7.92
N ASP A 6 20.59 -61.71 -9.11
CA ASP A 6 21.37 -62.17 -10.29
C ASP A 6 22.82 -61.66 -10.31
N GLY A 7 23.26 -60.92 -9.27
CA GLY A 7 24.60 -60.35 -9.13
C GLY A 7 24.81 -59.03 -9.89
N SER A 8 23.79 -58.52 -10.58
CA SER A 8 23.88 -57.19 -11.20
C SER A 8 23.86 -56.08 -10.14
N THR A 9 24.62 -55.01 -10.39
CA THR A 9 24.75 -53.85 -9.50
C THR A 9 24.29 -52.57 -10.16
N SER A 10 23.49 -51.79 -9.43
CA SER A 10 23.13 -50.41 -9.81
C SER A 10 23.59 -49.45 -8.74
N THR A 11 24.21 -48.37 -9.15
CA THR A 11 24.63 -47.28 -8.23
C THR A 11 23.61 -46.17 -8.34
N TYR A 12 22.99 -45.85 -7.20
CA TYR A 12 22.12 -44.68 -7.07
C TYR A 12 22.86 -43.61 -6.26
N ASN A 13 23.00 -42.42 -6.82
CA ASN A 13 23.46 -41.26 -6.08
C ASN A 13 22.24 -40.59 -5.47
N ILE A 14 22.09 -40.72 -4.14
CA ILE A 14 21.08 -39.97 -3.40
C ILE A 14 21.76 -38.69 -2.91
N VAL A 15 21.44 -37.57 -3.51
CA VAL A 15 21.84 -36.25 -2.99
C VAL A 15 20.78 -35.84 -1.98
N VAL A 16 21.14 -35.93 -0.68
CA VAL A 16 20.31 -35.37 0.39
C VAL A 16 20.76 -33.93 0.56
N THR A 17 20.02 -33.01 0.00
CA THR A 17 20.20 -31.59 0.33
C THR A 17 19.50 -31.33 1.65
N ARG A 18 20.25 -31.09 2.71
CA ARG A 18 19.69 -30.65 4.00
C ARG A 18 19.15 -29.23 3.79
N ARG A 19 17.88 -29.00 4.11
CA ARG A 19 17.34 -27.66 4.14
C ARG A 19 18.12 -26.83 5.16
N ALA A 20 18.43 -25.58 4.82
CA ALA A 20 19.09 -24.65 5.73
C ALA A 20 18.32 -24.44 7.04
N GLU A 21 17.00 -24.71 7.01
CA GLU A 21 16.10 -24.68 8.18
C GLU A 21 16.45 -25.72 9.25
N ASP A 22 17.10 -26.84 8.87
CA ASP A 22 17.46 -27.92 9.79
C ASP A 22 18.86 -27.70 10.43
N ASP A 23 19.54 -26.59 10.14
CA ASP A 23 20.83 -26.27 10.74
C ASP A 23 20.62 -25.59 12.10
N PRO A 24 21.13 -26.19 13.23
CA PRO A 24 20.99 -25.60 14.56
C PRO A 24 21.56 -24.18 14.70
N GLU A 25 22.56 -23.80 13.87
CA GLU A 25 23.07 -22.43 13.82
C GLU A 25 22.12 -21.43 13.15
N ASN A 26 21.16 -21.89 12.35
CA ASN A 26 20.14 -21.05 11.69
C ASN A 26 18.83 -20.97 12.46
N ALA A 27 18.57 -21.89 13.42
CA ALA A 27 17.34 -21.89 14.22
C ALA A 27 17.15 -20.56 14.99
N ASP A 28 18.22 -20.01 15.57
CA ASP A 28 18.19 -18.74 16.30
C ASP A 28 18.04 -17.51 15.38
N LYS A 29 18.33 -17.65 14.07
CA LYS A 29 18.18 -16.57 13.09
C LYS A 29 16.78 -16.50 12.48
N GLN A 30 16.07 -17.62 12.45
CA GLN A 30 14.75 -17.73 11.83
C GLN A 30 13.65 -17.01 12.64
N ASP A 31 13.81 -16.95 13.97
CA ASP A 31 12.86 -16.23 14.85
C ASP A 31 12.84 -14.70 14.63
N ASN A 32 13.92 -14.15 14.01
CA ASN A 32 14.05 -12.73 13.72
C ASN A 32 13.80 -12.37 12.25
N TRP A 33 13.36 -13.30 11.41
CA TRP A 33 13.10 -13.01 10.01
C TRP A 33 11.87 -12.12 9.86
N LYS A 34 11.92 -11.26 8.83
CA LYS A 34 10.83 -10.34 8.53
C LYS A 34 9.53 -11.12 8.27
N LYS A 35 8.48 -10.66 8.92
CA LYS A 35 7.12 -11.18 8.77
C LYS A 35 6.21 -10.11 8.19
N PHE A 36 5.27 -10.54 7.37
CA PHE A 36 4.24 -9.73 6.78
C PHE A 36 2.87 -10.32 7.09
N ASP A 37 1.91 -9.50 7.46
CA ASP A 37 0.50 -9.87 7.49
C ASP A 37 -0.11 -9.56 6.11
N ILE A 38 -0.51 -10.59 5.39
CA ILE A 38 -1.13 -10.46 4.07
C ILE A 38 -2.49 -11.13 4.12
N ASN A 39 -3.55 -10.34 4.06
CA ASN A 39 -4.93 -10.80 4.14
C ASN A 39 -5.24 -11.62 5.41
N GLY A 40 -4.64 -11.26 6.56
CA GLY A 40 -4.82 -11.95 7.84
C GLY A 40 -4.02 -13.24 7.98
N THR A 41 -3.11 -13.53 7.05
CA THR A 41 -2.16 -14.64 7.13
C THR A 41 -0.76 -14.11 7.37
N GLU A 42 -0.08 -14.63 8.40
CA GLU A 42 1.33 -14.31 8.65
C GLU A 42 2.22 -15.07 7.66
N TRP A 43 3.03 -14.30 6.93
CA TRP A 43 4.04 -14.80 6.00
C TRP A 43 5.43 -14.42 6.48
N THR A 44 6.35 -15.36 6.47
CA THR A 44 7.75 -15.16 6.88
C THR A 44 8.66 -15.19 5.67
N MET A 45 9.62 -14.28 5.61
CA MET A 45 10.64 -14.27 4.55
C MET A 45 11.48 -15.53 4.58
N VAL A 46 11.85 -16.02 3.39
CA VAL A 46 12.76 -17.15 3.19
C VAL A 46 13.90 -16.73 2.29
N ASN A 47 15.13 -16.96 2.73
CA ASN A 47 16.33 -16.59 1.96
C ASN A 47 16.69 -17.58 0.85
N ASP A 48 16.13 -18.78 0.87
CA ASP A 48 16.37 -19.79 -0.16
C ASP A 48 15.28 -19.69 -1.22
N ILE A 49 15.55 -18.97 -2.30
CA ILE A 49 14.65 -18.80 -3.43
C ILE A 49 14.96 -19.88 -4.45
N PRO A 50 14.04 -20.86 -4.69
CA PRO A 50 14.28 -21.91 -5.68
C PRO A 50 14.40 -21.35 -7.09
N GLU A 51 15.32 -21.88 -7.90
CA GLU A 51 15.54 -21.42 -9.28
C GLU A 51 14.32 -21.61 -10.19
N ASP A 52 13.51 -22.61 -9.93
CA ASP A 52 12.32 -22.93 -10.70
C ASP A 52 11.14 -21.97 -10.47
N VAL A 53 11.20 -21.15 -9.42
CA VAL A 53 10.19 -20.10 -9.16
C VAL A 53 10.63 -18.72 -9.66
N VAL A 54 11.87 -18.54 -10.12
CA VAL A 54 12.37 -17.26 -10.62
C VAL A 54 11.66 -16.91 -11.94
N PRO A 55 10.87 -15.82 -11.99
CA PRO A 55 10.14 -15.48 -13.21
C PRO A 55 11.08 -14.89 -14.25
N GLU A 56 10.76 -15.12 -15.52
CA GLU A 56 11.44 -14.41 -16.61
C GLU A 56 11.40 -12.90 -16.42
N GLY A 57 12.53 -12.21 -16.64
CA GLY A 57 12.67 -10.78 -16.42
C GLY A 57 13.05 -10.40 -14.98
N PHE A 58 13.35 -11.38 -14.13
CA PHE A 58 13.86 -11.16 -12.80
C PHE A 58 15.20 -11.88 -12.59
N GLU A 59 16.04 -11.32 -11.76
CA GLU A 59 17.33 -11.88 -11.39
C GLU A 59 17.54 -11.83 -9.87
N HIS A 60 18.37 -12.73 -9.35
CA HIS A 60 18.75 -12.75 -7.95
C HIS A 60 19.43 -11.45 -7.54
N SER A 61 19.03 -10.93 -6.42
CA SER A 61 19.52 -9.69 -5.82
C SER A 61 19.53 -9.80 -4.31
N LYS A 62 19.91 -8.72 -3.63
CA LYS A 62 19.89 -8.60 -2.19
C LYS A 62 19.28 -7.28 -1.77
N THR A 63 18.44 -7.33 -0.75
CA THR A 63 17.76 -6.14 -0.22
C THR A 63 17.88 -6.12 1.30
N VAL A 64 18.19 -4.95 1.86
CA VAL A 64 18.19 -4.75 3.32
C VAL A 64 16.79 -4.33 3.74
N ILE A 65 16.16 -5.14 4.58
CA ILE A 65 14.82 -4.90 5.13
C ILE A 65 14.94 -4.94 6.66
N ASP A 66 14.52 -3.88 7.33
CA ASP A 66 14.62 -3.72 8.79
C ASP A 66 16.04 -3.99 9.36
N GLY A 67 17.07 -3.66 8.57
CA GLY A 67 18.48 -3.81 8.96
C GLY A 67 19.08 -5.20 8.73
N LEU A 68 18.32 -6.15 8.19
CA LEU A 68 18.80 -7.48 7.81
C LEU A 68 18.87 -7.60 6.28
N GLU A 69 19.91 -8.27 5.78
CA GLU A 69 20.07 -8.56 4.36
C GLU A 69 19.33 -9.85 4.00
N TYR A 70 18.47 -9.75 2.97
CA TYR A 70 17.71 -10.88 2.44
C TYR A 70 18.03 -11.10 0.97
N ASN A 71 18.00 -12.35 0.53
CA ASN A 71 17.94 -12.67 -0.89
C ASN A 71 16.59 -12.30 -1.44
N THR A 72 16.58 -11.61 -2.57
CA THR A 72 15.40 -11.09 -3.26
C THR A 72 15.55 -11.32 -4.75
N LEU A 73 14.52 -11.04 -5.51
CA LEU A 73 14.60 -10.94 -6.96
C LEU A 73 14.37 -9.49 -7.37
N HIS A 74 15.10 -9.01 -8.37
CA HIS A 74 14.95 -7.66 -8.91
C HIS A 74 14.55 -7.74 -10.38
N GLY A 75 13.61 -6.89 -10.81
CA GLY A 75 13.17 -6.82 -12.19
C GLY A 75 14.25 -6.21 -13.09
N THR A 76 14.64 -6.90 -14.17
CA THR A 76 15.61 -6.39 -15.15
C THR A 76 15.04 -5.28 -16.04
N PHE A 77 13.73 -5.09 -15.99
CA PHE A 77 12.98 -4.12 -16.79
C PHE A 77 12.52 -2.88 -15.98
N GLY A 78 12.62 -2.91 -14.65
CA GLY A 78 12.16 -1.82 -13.82
C GLY A 78 12.37 -2.09 -12.33
N ASP A 79 12.10 -1.08 -11.51
CA ASP A 79 12.33 -1.13 -10.05
C ASP A 79 11.22 -1.90 -9.35
N ILE A 80 11.24 -3.23 -9.50
CA ILE A 80 10.36 -4.17 -8.79
C ILE A 80 11.24 -5.13 -8.02
N THR A 81 11.02 -5.21 -6.71
CA THR A 81 11.67 -6.19 -5.84
C THR A 81 10.68 -7.26 -5.44
N LEU A 82 11.01 -8.53 -5.68
CA LEU A 82 10.23 -9.66 -5.19
C LEU A 82 10.94 -10.30 -3.99
N VAL A 83 10.12 -10.69 -3.02
CA VAL A 83 10.52 -11.46 -1.84
C VAL A 83 9.86 -12.82 -1.89
N TYR A 84 10.55 -13.86 -1.39
CA TYR A 84 9.99 -15.19 -1.29
C TYR A 84 9.51 -15.41 0.13
N LEU A 85 8.22 -15.67 0.28
CA LEU A 85 7.57 -15.80 1.57
C LEU A 85 6.99 -17.20 1.76
N GLN A 86 6.95 -17.62 3.01
CA GLN A 86 6.39 -18.90 3.44
C GLN A 86 5.36 -18.68 4.55
N SER A 87 4.28 -19.46 4.51
CA SER A 87 3.26 -19.57 5.55
C SER A 87 2.82 -21.03 5.73
N GLU A 88 1.88 -21.28 6.62
CA GLU A 88 1.24 -22.60 6.77
C GLU A 88 0.46 -23.01 5.51
N SER A 89 0.00 -22.05 4.70
CA SER A 89 -0.75 -22.29 3.46
C SER A 89 0.14 -22.56 2.24
N GLY A 90 1.45 -22.36 2.36
CA GLY A 90 2.41 -22.57 1.27
C GLY A 90 3.50 -21.52 1.20
N ASN A 91 4.13 -21.43 0.05
CA ASN A 91 5.17 -20.44 -0.24
C ASN A 91 4.94 -19.82 -1.62
N GLY A 92 5.50 -18.63 -1.85
CA GLY A 92 5.35 -17.92 -3.10
C GLY A 92 6.14 -16.61 -3.16
N LEU A 93 6.09 -16.00 -4.34
CA LEU A 93 6.67 -14.69 -4.60
C LEU A 93 5.67 -13.58 -4.31
N PHE A 94 6.17 -12.51 -3.71
CA PHE A 94 5.40 -11.32 -3.38
C PHE A 94 6.18 -10.08 -3.81
N VAL A 95 5.48 -9.04 -4.22
CA VAL A 95 6.09 -7.73 -4.47
C VAL A 95 6.35 -7.07 -3.12
N TYR A 96 7.57 -6.61 -2.91
CA TYR A 96 7.94 -5.82 -1.73
C TYR A 96 7.83 -4.33 -2.03
N ASP A 97 6.98 -3.64 -1.29
CA ASP A 97 6.87 -2.18 -1.29
C ASP A 97 7.74 -1.60 -0.17
N ALA A 98 8.90 -1.08 -0.55
CA ALA A 98 9.85 -0.49 0.40
C ALA A 98 9.31 0.80 1.05
N ALA A 99 8.43 1.54 0.36
CA ALA A 99 7.86 2.79 0.89
C ALA A 99 6.88 2.54 2.03
N GLN A 100 6.13 1.44 1.96
CA GLN A 100 5.17 1.03 2.97
C GLN A 100 5.71 -0.05 3.92
N ASN A 101 6.91 -0.59 3.65
CA ASN A 101 7.49 -1.75 4.31
C ASN A 101 6.49 -2.93 4.37
N ALA A 102 5.81 -3.18 3.24
CA ALA A 102 4.74 -4.15 3.08
C ALA A 102 5.01 -5.09 1.90
N ALA A 103 4.28 -6.19 1.84
CA ALA A 103 4.32 -7.10 0.70
C ALA A 103 2.90 -7.44 0.25
N TYR A 104 2.73 -7.69 -1.04
CA TYR A 104 1.47 -8.13 -1.65
C TYR A 104 1.74 -9.15 -2.75
N GLU A 105 0.72 -9.93 -3.12
CA GLU A 105 0.88 -11.03 -4.07
C GLU A 105 1.50 -10.57 -5.40
N PHE A 106 2.48 -11.32 -5.87
CA PHE A 106 3.07 -11.11 -7.19
C PHE A 106 2.15 -11.67 -8.26
N VAL A 107 1.59 -10.78 -9.07
CA VAL A 107 0.72 -11.16 -10.18
C VAL A 107 1.30 -10.65 -11.50
N ARG A 108 1.65 -11.59 -12.38
CA ARG A 108 2.13 -11.30 -13.72
C ARG A 108 1.08 -11.75 -14.75
N ILE A 109 0.71 -10.86 -15.66
CA ILE A 109 -0.23 -11.13 -16.75
C ILE A 109 0.56 -11.12 -18.06
N ASN A 110 0.57 -12.23 -18.76
CA ASN A 110 1.26 -12.37 -20.03
C ASN A 110 0.30 -12.17 -21.21
N SER A 111 0.81 -11.60 -22.30
CA SER A 111 0.16 -11.52 -23.60
C SER A 111 1.21 -11.81 -24.66
N GLU A 112 1.05 -12.85 -25.46
CA GLU A 112 2.01 -13.29 -26.50
C GLU A 112 3.50 -13.15 -26.12
N SER A 113 4.13 -12.00 -26.49
CA SER A 113 5.55 -11.70 -26.24
C SER A 113 5.78 -10.63 -25.17
N HIS A 114 4.71 -10.14 -24.53
CA HIS A 114 4.78 -9.07 -23.54
C HIS A 114 4.13 -9.48 -22.22
N PHE A 115 4.45 -8.79 -21.16
CA PHE A 115 3.81 -8.98 -19.87
C PHE A 115 3.65 -7.65 -19.11
N ILE A 116 2.76 -7.69 -18.14
CA ILE A 116 2.66 -6.66 -17.11
C ILE A 116 2.75 -7.31 -15.72
N VAL A 117 3.34 -6.59 -14.78
CA VAL A 117 3.32 -6.93 -13.35
C VAL A 117 2.37 -5.97 -12.64
N VAL A 118 1.35 -6.51 -11.99
CA VAL A 118 0.38 -5.70 -11.26
C VAL A 118 1.03 -5.12 -10.02
N LEU A 119 0.87 -3.81 -9.84
CA LEU A 119 1.41 -3.02 -8.75
C LEU A 119 0.28 -2.30 -8.00
N LEU A 120 0.58 -1.79 -6.82
CA LEU A 120 -0.30 -0.86 -6.12
C LEU A 120 -0.03 0.57 -6.60
N PRO A 121 -1.05 1.33 -7.02
CA PRO A 121 -0.89 2.74 -7.33
C PRO A 121 -0.70 3.56 -6.05
N LYS A 122 -0.17 4.77 -6.18
CA LYS A 122 -0.27 5.72 -5.06
C LYS A 122 -1.74 6.07 -4.84
N VAL A 123 -2.09 6.34 -3.58
CA VAL A 123 -3.48 6.64 -3.19
C VAL A 123 -4.10 7.78 -4.02
N ASP A 124 -3.29 8.82 -4.31
CA ASP A 124 -3.75 9.98 -5.09
C ASP A 124 -3.85 9.70 -6.60
N ASP A 125 -3.28 8.60 -7.07
CA ASP A 125 -3.30 8.21 -8.49
C ASP A 125 -4.52 7.33 -8.84
N VAL A 126 -5.30 6.87 -7.83
CA VAL A 126 -6.52 6.10 -8.06
C VAL A 126 -7.60 7.00 -8.67
N PRO A 127 -8.15 6.66 -9.86
CA PRO A 127 -9.10 7.53 -10.53
C PRO A 127 -10.40 7.66 -9.75
N GLU A 128 -10.96 8.87 -9.75
CA GLU A 128 -12.26 9.11 -9.14
C GLU A 128 -13.35 8.25 -9.79
N GLY A 129 -14.29 7.77 -8.99
CA GLY A 129 -15.40 6.94 -9.49
C GLY A 129 -15.11 5.45 -9.57
N TYR A 130 -13.96 5.00 -9.09
CA TYR A 130 -13.62 3.57 -8.98
C TYR A 130 -13.61 3.11 -7.53
N ASN A 131 -13.95 1.84 -7.32
CA ASN A 131 -13.77 1.11 -6.06
C ASN A 131 -12.63 0.11 -6.23
N GLU A 132 -11.81 -0.01 -5.21
CA GLU A 132 -10.83 -1.07 -5.10
C GLU A 132 -11.52 -2.40 -4.82
N ILE A 133 -11.07 -3.44 -5.50
CA ILE A 133 -11.51 -4.82 -5.33
C ILE A 133 -10.33 -5.78 -5.36
N SER A 134 -10.50 -6.95 -4.77
CA SER A 134 -9.59 -8.08 -4.93
C SER A 134 -10.04 -8.93 -6.13
N LEU A 135 -9.21 -9.01 -7.16
CA LEU A 135 -9.48 -9.77 -8.38
C LEU A 135 -8.66 -11.04 -8.39
N SER A 136 -9.32 -12.20 -8.29
CA SER A 136 -8.64 -13.49 -8.47
C SER A 136 -8.39 -13.73 -9.96
N ILE A 137 -7.12 -13.92 -10.34
CA ILE A 137 -6.70 -14.25 -11.70
C ILE A 137 -6.28 -15.70 -11.72
N GLU A 138 -6.99 -16.52 -12.50
CA GLU A 138 -6.80 -17.96 -12.53
C GLU A 138 -5.34 -18.36 -12.80
N GLY A 139 -4.78 -19.17 -11.90
CA GLY A 139 -3.40 -19.66 -12.00
C GLY A 139 -2.32 -18.61 -11.76
N LYS A 140 -2.67 -17.37 -11.33
CA LYS A 140 -1.70 -16.28 -11.17
C LYS A 140 -1.73 -15.61 -9.79
N GLY A 141 -2.83 -15.73 -9.04
CA GLY A 141 -3.00 -15.14 -7.69
C GLY A 141 -4.09 -14.08 -7.62
N VAL A 142 -4.06 -13.27 -6.56
CA VAL A 142 -5.04 -12.21 -6.30
C VAL A 142 -4.39 -10.86 -6.51
N ALA A 143 -4.92 -10.09 -7.46
CA ALA A 143 -4.47 -8.75 -7.78
C ALA A 143 -5.39 -7.69 -7.17
N THR A 144 -4.83 -6.55 -6.79
CA THR A 144 -5.61 -5.35 -6.56
C THR A 144 -6.07 -4.77 -7.89
N ALA A 145 -7.36 -4.63 -8.04
CA ALA A 145 -8.00 -4.09 -9.23
C ALA A 145 -9.06 -3.05 -8.86
N TYR A 146 -9.56 -2.33 -9.86
CA TYR A 146 -10.50 -1.24 -9.65
C TYR A 146 -11.68 -1.40 -10.60
N GLN A 147 -12.86 -1.19 -10.08
CA GLN A 147 -14.11 -1.26 -10.84
C GLN A 147 -14.92 0.01 -10.63
N THR A 148 -15.65 0.46 -11.67
CA THR A 148 -16.47 1.67 -11.59
C THR A 148 -17.57 1.54 -10.53
N LYS A 149 -17.84 2.63 -9.81
CA LYS A 149 -18.93 2.71 -8.81
C LYS A 149 -20.34 2.68 -9.43
N VAL A 150 -20.43 2.98 -10.73
CA VAL A 150 -21.70 2.97 -11.45
C VAL A 150 -22.06 1.52 -11.74
N GLU A 151 -23.26 1.10 -11.33
CA GLU A 151 -23.79 -0.20 -11.71
C GLU A 151 -23.79 -0.30 -13.24
N LYS A 152 -23.04 -1.26 -13.75
CA LYS A 152 -22.99 -1.52 -15.17
C LYS A 152 -24.29 -2.21 -15.58
N THR A 153 -25.12 -1.49 -16.32
CA THR A 153 -26.35 -2.03 -16.89
C THR A 153 -26.11 -2.87 -18.15
N ASP A 154 -24.89 -2.83 -18.66
CA ASP A 154 -24.46 -3.56 -19.85
C ASP A 154 -23.60 -4.74 -19.47
N ASP A 155 -24.01 -5.95 -19.90
CA ASP A 155 -23.29 -7.21 -19.66
C ASP A 155 -21.87 -7.22 -20.27
N GLN A 156 -21.62 -6.37 -21.28
CA GLN A 156 -20.34 -6.37 -22.02
C GLN A 156 -19.16 -5.76 -21.25
N THR A 157 -19.38 -4.99 -20.20
CA THR A 157 -18.31 -4.29 -19.47
C THR A 157 -18.07 -4.78 -18.05
N LYS A 158 -18.87 -5.75 -17.59
CA LYS A 158 -18.76 -6.27 -16.22
C LYS A 158 -17.45 -7.02 -15.95
N ASP A 159 -16.86 -7.57 -16.98
CA ASP A 159 -15.65 -8.41 -16.91
C ASP A 159 -14.37 -7.63 -17.14
N PHE A 160 -14.47 -6.32 -17.35
CA PHE A 160 -13.32 -5.42 -17.47
C PHE A 160 -12.97 -4.75 -16.15
N TYR A 161 -11.71 -4.86 -15.78
CA TYR A 161 -11.15 -4.31 -14.55
C TYR A 161 -9.99 -3.38 -14.87
N LEU A 162 -9.85 -2.31 -14.10
CA LEU A 162 -8.71 -1.44 -14.19
C LEU A 162 -7.62 -1.94 -13.22
N VAL A 163 -6.40 -2.12 -13.69
CA VAL A 163 -5.24 -2.50 -12.89
C VAL A 163 -4.11 -1.49 -13.09
N TYR A 164 -3.38 -1.17 -12.04
CA TYR A 164 -2.14 -0.42 -12.17
C TYR A 164 -0.99 -1.41 -12.32
N ALA A 165 -0.14 -1.24 -13.31
CA ALA A 165 0.89 -2.23 -13.60
C ALA A 165 2.13 -1.61 -14.26
N MET A 166 3.24 -2.33 -14.21
CA MET A 166 4.46 -2.03 -14.96
C MET A 166 4.60 -3.03 -16.09
N ASN A 167 4.90 -2.54 -17.29
CA ASN A 167 5.17 -3.40 -18.44
C ASN A 167 6.63 -3.88 -18.49
N ASP A 168 6.93 -4.76 -19.42
CA ASP A 168 8.26 -5.32 -19.69
C ASP A 168 9.30 -4.31 -20.22
N ASN A 169 8.90 -3.06 -20.47
CA ASN A 169 9.81 -1.93 -20.76
C ASN A 169 10.06 -1.03 -19.54
N GLY A 170 9.51 -1.37 -18.37
CA GLY A 170 9.66 -0.58 -17.13
C GLY A 170 8.73 0.62 -17.03
N GLU A 171 7.72 0.73 -17.89
CA GLU A 171 6.75 1.81 -17.85
C GLU A 171 5.54 1.43 -17.00
N SER A 172 5.30 2.17 -15.93
CA SER A 172 4.10 2.00 -15.11
C SER A 172 2.93 2.79 -15.66
N GLY A 173 1.72 2.27 -15.45
CA GLY A 173 0.50 2.93 -15.88
C GLY A 173 -0.75 2.11 -15.62
N TRP A 174 -1.87 2.62 -16.07
CA TRP A 174 -3.15 1.96 -15.96
C TRP A 174 -3.41 1.07 -17.18
N TYR A 175 -3.98 -0.11 -16.90
CA TYR A 175 -4.36 -1.10 -17.91
C TYR A 175 -5.78 -1.57 -17.64
N THR A 176 -6.55 -1.75 -18.72
CA THR A 176 -7.81 -2.49 -18.67
C THR A 176 -7.50 -3.96 -18.85
N TYR A 177 -7.90 -4.77 -17.89
CA TYR A 177 -7.79 -6.23 -17.93
C TYR A 177 -9.17 -6.83 -18.23
N ASP A 178 -9.22 -7.69 -19.24
CA ASP A 178 -10.37 -8.51 -19.58
C ASP A 178 -10.23 -9.86 -18.87
N SER A 179 -11.10 -10.14 -17.92
CA SER A 179 -11.04 -11.36 -17.13
C SER A 179 -11.54 -12.60 -17.85
N VAL A 180 -12.27 -12.43 -18.95
CA VAL A 180 -12.78 -13.52 -19.77
C VAL A 180 -11.70 -14.04 -20.72
N ASP A 181 -11.08 -13.11 -21.46
CA ASP A 181 -10.05 -13.46 -22.43
C ASP A 181 -8.64 -13.51 -21.82
N GLY A 182 -8.46 -13.04 -20.58
CA GLY A 182 -7.17 -12.99 -19.89
C GLY A 182 -6.19 -12.01 -20.53
N THR A 183 -6.68 -11.04 -21.29
CA THR A 183 -5.89 -10.05 -22.03
C THR A 183 -5.88 -8.69 -21.32
N TYR A 184 -4.94 -7.83 -21.70
CA TYR A 184 -4.86 -6.48 -21.15
C TYR A 184 -4.54 -5.46 -22.25
N MET A 185 -4.96 -4.22 -22.01
CA MET A 185 -4.68 -3.09 -22.89
C MET A 185 -4.34 -1.85 -22.04
N ARG A 186 -3.29 -1.11 -22.44
CA ARG A 186 -2.95 0.16 -21.79
C ARG A 186 -4.13 1.14 -21.92
N THR A 187 -4.50 1.75 -20.80
CA THR A 187 -5.62 2.68 -20.73
C THR A 187 -5.11 4.05 -20.31
N GLU A 188 -5.33 5.04 -21.17
CA GLU A 188 -5.18 6.42 -20.77
C GLU A 188 -6.44 6.83 -20.03
N LEU A 189 -6.30 7.06 -18.73
CA LEU A 189 -7.37 7.66 -17.95
C LEU A 189 -7.44 9.13 -18.34
N SER A 190 -8.36 9.45 -19.21
CA SER A 190 -8.78 10.84 -19.32
C SER A 190 -9.28 11.24 -17.93
N THR A 191 -8.64 12.21 -17.30
CA THR A 191 -9.34 12.98 -16.26
C THR A 191 -10.70 13.29 -16.84
N PRO A 192 -11.82 12.92 -16.21
CA PRO A 192 -13.11 13.27 -16.76
C PRO A 192 -13.13 14.80 -16.87
N THR A 193 -12.92 15.30 -18.07
CA THR A 193 -13.41 16.61 -18.43
C THR A 193 -14.89 16.43 -18.27
N VAL A 194 -15.42 16.92 -17.15
CA VAL A 194 -16.86 17.03 -16.94
C VAL A 194 -17.39 17.61 -18.24
N ALA A 195 -18.03 16.75 -19.04
CA ALA A 195 -18.88 17.24 -20.11
C ALA A 195 -19.83 18.19 -19.38
N GLN A 196 -19.64 19.48 -19.57
CA GLN A 196 -20.58 20.49 -19.15
C GLN A 196 -21.92 20.12 -19.79
N GLU A 197 -22.75 19.40 -19.05
CA GLU A 197 -24.16 19.62 -19.19
C GLU A 197 -24.33 21.11 -18.83
N GLU A 198 -24.64 21.90 -19.83
CA GLU A 198 -25.21 23.22 -19.66
C GLU A 198 -26.48 23.07 -18.83
N ASN A 199 -26.35 23.06 -17.52
CA ASN A 199 -27.37 23.43 -16.57
C ASN A 199 -26.85 24.64 -15.81
N ASP A 200 -27.22 25.79 -16.37
CA ASP A 200 -27.20 27.11 -15.78
C ASP A 200 -27.70 27.06 -14.32
N THR A 201 -26.79 26.92 -13.39
CA THR A 201 -26.95 27.38 -12.02
C THR A 201 -25.58 27.87 -11.55
N THR A 202 -25.36 29.15 -11.76
CA THR A 202 -24.32 30.01 -11.19
C THR A 202 -24.12 29.70 -9.70
N LYS A 203 -23.19 28.76 -9.38
CA LYS A 203 -22.51 28.77 -8.09
C LYS A 203 -21.28 29.64 -8.27
N SER A 204 -21.41 30.90 -7.90
CA SER A 204 -20.30 31.86 -7.84
C SER A 204 -19.20 31.27 -6.97
N GLU A 205 -18.03 30.98 -7.55
CA GLU A 205 -16.79 30.83 -6.79
C GLU A 205 -16.56 32.13 -6.03
N LEU A 206 -16.56 32.06 -4.72
CA LEU A 206 -16.37 33.23 -3.85
C LEU A 206 -15.00 33.87 -4.04
N VAL A 207 -14.00 33.11 -4.52
CA VAL A 207 -12.65 33.60 -4.84
C VAL A 207 -12.06 32.74 -5.97
N PRO A 208 -11.69 33.31 -7.15
CA PRO A 208 -11.10 32.54 -8.24
C PRO A 208 -9.74 31.96 -7.85
N GLY A 209 -9.56 30.65 -8.06
CA GLY A 209 -8.27 29.95 -7.88
C GLY A 209 -8.04 29.25 -6.55
N ILE A 210 -9.00 29.24 -5.62
CA ILE A 210 -8.88 28.51 -4.36
C ILE A 210 -9.94 27.40 -4.31
N ALA A 211 -9.52 26.13 -4.29
CA ALA A 211 -10.43 25.01 -4.17
C ALA A 211 -11.27 25.12 -2.88
N ASN A 212 -12.57 24.89 -2.96
CA ASN A 212 -13.56 25.06 -1.88
C ASN A 212 -13.16 24.37 -0.55
N LYS A 213 -12.39 23.28 -0.60
CA LYS A 213 -11.84 22.60 0.57
C LYS A 213 -10.92 23.49 1.43
N TYR A 214 -10.15 24.38 0.80
CA TYR A 214 -9.27 25.31 1.53
C TYR A 214 -10.03 26.50 2.12
N LEU A 215 -11.15 26.90 1.52
CA LEU A 215 -12.04 27.92 2.09
C LEU A 215 -12.70 27.45 3.38
N VAL A 216 -13.15 26.17 3.44
CA VAL A 216 -13.70 25.57 4.65
C VAL A 216 -12.62 25.49 5.75
N LEU A 217 -11.39 25.07 5.39
CA LEU A 217 -10.28 24.99 6.33
C LEU A 217 -9.90 26.37 6.89
N ALA A 218 -9.86 27.40 6.04
CA ALA A 218 -9.61 28.78 6.44
C ALA A 218 -10.71 29.33 7.37
N ALA A 219 -11.98 29.04 7.10
CA ALA A 219 -13.10 29.42 7.94
C ALA A 219 -13.02 28.80 9.36
N ILE A 220 -12.65 27.51 9.43
CA ILE A 220 -12.43 26.82 10.71
C ILE A 220 -11.29 27.47 11.50
N LEU A 221 -10.19 27.81 10.83
CA LEU A 221 -9.02 28.42 11.46
C LEU A 221 -9.35 29.81 12.01
N VAL A 222 -10.10 30.63 11.25
CA VAL A 222 -10.59 31.93 11.73
C VAL A 222 -11.49 31.78 12.94
N LEU A 223 -12.38 30.79 12.94
CA LEU A 223 -13.28 30.54 14.07
C LEU A 223 -12.50 30.15 15.34
N ILE A 224 -11.46 29.34 15.22
CA ILE A 224 -10.57 28.98 16.34
C ILE A 224 -9.87 30.24 16.88
N ILE A 225 -9.37 31.12 16.02
CA ILE A 225 -8.71 32.38 16.42
C ILE A 225 -9.70 33.27 17.23
N ILE A 226 -10.93 33.38 16.74
CA ILE A 226 -11.97 34.17 17.44
C ILE A 226 -12.26 33.59 18.82
N ILE A 227 -12.38 32.27 18.95
CA ILE A 227 -12.60 31.61 20.24
C ILE A 227 -11.43 31.88 21.20
N LEU A 228 -10.18 31.79 20.74
CA LEU A 228 -9.00 32.06 21.55
C LEU A 228 -8.95 33.53 22.00
N LEU A 229 -9.31 34.49 21.14
CA LEU A 229 -9.39 35.88 21.49
C LEU A 229 -10.47 36.14 22.55
N LEU A 230 -11.63 35.51 22.45
CA LEU A 230 -12.70 35.61 23.46
C LEU A 230 -12.23 35.06 24.81
N LEU A 231 -11.54 33.92 24.84
CA LEU A 231 -10.98 33.33 26.06
C LEU A 231 -9.93 34.25 26.69
N LEU A 232 -9.08 34.91 25.90
CA LEU A 232 -8.12 35.90 26.40
C LEU A 232 -8.82 37.13 27.03
N ILE A 233 -9.89 37.63 26.39
CA ILE A 233 -10.67 38.75 26.89
C ILE A 233 -11.32 38.38 28.23
N VAL A 234 -11.96 37.20 28.31
CA VAL A 234 -12.59 36.69 29.54
C VAL A 234 -11.55 36.52 30.64
N SER A 235 -10.37 35.97 30.33
CA SER A 235 -9.26 35.83 31.26
C SER A 235 -8.76 37.20 31.78
N ALA A 236 -8.62 38.19 30.89
CA ALA A 236 -8.18 39.55 31.26
C ALA A 236 -9.21 40.27 32.13
N VAL A 237 -10.50 40.10 31.85
CA VAL A 237 -11.59 40.67 32.67
C VAL A 237 -11.63 39.99 34.03
N LYS A 238 -11.46 38.70 34.11
CA LYS A 238 -11.40 37.94 35.35
C LYS A 238 -10.21 38.39 36.23
N ASN A 239 -9.03 38.54 35.60
CA ASN A 239 -7.83 39.03 36.30
C ASN A 239 -7.98 40.48 36.82
N ARG A 240 -8.73 41.34 36.12
CA ARG A 240 -9.03 42.72 36.61
C ARG A 240 -9.97 42.69 37.80
N LYS A 241 -10.95 41.78 37.85
CA LYS A 241 -11.84 41.63 39.02
C LYS A 241 -11.10 41.14 40.27
N TYR A 242 -10.14 40.23 40.12
CA TYR A 242 -9.32 39.79 41.27
C TYR A 242 -8.41 40.90 41.80
N LYS A 243 -7.82 41.75 40.97
CA LYS A 243 -7.02 42.89 41.39
C LYS A 243 -7.86 44.00 42.09
N ALA A 244 -9.15 44.13 41.76
CA ALA A 244 -10.04 45.09 42.37
C ALA A 244 -10.57 44.65 43.76
N MET A 245 -10.52 43.35 44.07
CA MET A 245 -10.87 42.81 45.40
C MET A 245 -9.73 42.89 46.41
N ASP A 246 -8.47 42.95 45.92
CA ASP A 246 -7.27 42.99 46.78
C ASP A 246 -6.95 44.41 47.32
N TYR A 247 -7.73 45.45 46.90
CA TYR A 247 -7.55 46.84 47.33
C TYR A 247 -8.58 47.33 48.37
N HIS A 248 -9.41 46.40 48.93
CA HIS A 248 -10.49 46.86 49.91
C HIS A 248 -10.33 46.34 51.32
N ASP A 249 -9.15 45.74 51.65
CA ASP A 249 -8.94 45.15 52.98
C ASP A 249 -7.89 45.87 53.85
N ASP A 250 -7.43 47.11 53.50
CA ASP A 250 -6.35 47.81 54.24
C ASP A 250 -6.75 49.13 54.83
N ASP A 251 -8.04 49.45 55.06
CA ASP A 251 -8.45 50.67 55.71
C ASP A 251 -9.50 50.44 56.84
N ASP A 252 -9.15 49.71 57.89
CA ASP A 252 -9.86 49.77 59.15
C ASP A 252 -8.95 49.25 60.26
N ASP A 253 -8.02 50.09 60.73
CA ASP A 253 -7.47 50.02 62.10
C ASP A 253 -6.63 51.30 62.43
N VAL A 254 -7.28 52.42 62.70
CA VAL A 254 -6.71 53.44 63.55
C VAL A 254 -7.85 54.13 64.29
N ASP A 255 -7.71 54.19 65.62
CA ASP A 255 -8.31 54.96 66.64
C ASP A 255 -9.18 54.18 67.63
N ASP A 256 -8.56 53.89 68.78
CA ASP A 256 -8.94 54.51 70.07
C ASP A 256 -8.00 54.00 71.16
N ALA A 257 -7.15 54.94 71.65
CA ALA A 257 -6.60 54.85 73.03
C ALA A 257 -6.56 56.24 73.61
N ALA A 258 -7.47 56.42 74.55
CA ALA A 258 -7.37 57.45 75.61
C ALA A 258 -7.02 56.79 76.90
#